data_f5572b36a8d4965c2bcdebe619000176
#
_entry.id   f5572b36a8d4965c2bcdebe619000176
#
_cell.length_a   1.000
_cell.length_b   1.000
_cell.length_c   1.000
_cell.angle_alpha   90.00
_cell.angle_beta   90.00
_cell.angle_gamma   90.00
#
_symmetry.space_group_name_H-M   'P 1'
#
loop_
_entity.id
_entity.type
_entity.pdbx_description
1 polymer ?
#
loop_
_entity_poly.entity_id
_entity_poly.type
_entity_poly.pdbx_seq_one_letter_code
_entity_poly.pdbx_strand_id
1 'polypeptide(L)'
;MKYPTEDNHFQLEHANMLNSSYRRLLGKDLIADVGNNEQFARALFHAPFAVVSHNTAAEPIFNYANLTALRLFAMDWDEFIQLPSKLSAEPVNQAERQRLLAEVTAKGYINNYQGVRIAKTGQRFLIKNAVVWNLVDDAGYQGQAACFAEWEFL
;
A
#
# COMPACT_ATOMS: atom_id res chain seq x y z
N MET A 1 -9.28 -1.73 11.39
CA MET A 1 -10.08 -1.79 10.14
C MET A 1 -10.41 -3.24 9.84
N LYS A 2 -11.63 -3.50 9.42
CA LYS A 2 -12.08 -4.87 9.14
C LYS A 2 -11.72 -5.29 7.71
N TYR A 3 -11.61 -6.59 7.50
CA TYR A 3 -11.41 -7.18 6.18
C TYR A 3 -12.43 -6.61 5.18
N PRO A 4 -12.00 -6.16 4.00
CA PRO A 4 -12.92 -5.58 3.01
C PRO A 4 -13.94 -6.60 2.51
N THR A 5 -15.22 -6.28 2.70
CA THR A 5 -16.37 -7.09 2.27
C THR A 5 -17.48 -6.17 1.76
N GLU A 6 -18.52 -6.76 1.20
CA GLU A 6 -19.71 -5.99 0.80
C GLU A 6 -20.35 -5.26 1.99
N ASP A 7 -20.33 -5.85 3.18
CA ASP A 7 -20.94 -5.27 4.40
C ASP A 7 -20.30 -3.95 4.80
N ASN A 8 -18.99 -3.77 4.55
CA ASN A 8 -18.28 -2.52 4.83
C ASN A 8 -17.91 -1.76 3.56
N HIS A 9 -18.56 -2.05 2.44
CA HIS A 9 -18.35 -1.41 1.14
C HIS A 9 -16.89 -1.49 0.70
N PHE A 10 -16.19 -2.60 1.00
CA PHE A 10 -14.78 -2.82 0.68
C PHE A 10 -13.86 -1.74 1.22
N GLN A 11 -14.16 -1.23 2.42
CA GLN A 11 -13.42 -0.13 3.06
C GLN A 11 -13.37 1.11 2.15
N LEU A 12 -14.54 1.50 1.68
CA LEU A 12 -14.73 2.55 0.68
C LEU A 12 -14.03 3.88 1.03
N GLU A 13 -14.12 4.31 2.28
CA GLU A 13 -13.50 5.57 2.68
C GLU A 13 -11.98 5.53 2.55
N HIS A 14 -11.38 4.42 2.97
CA HIS A 14 -9.93 4.23 2.84
C HIS A 14 -9.52 4.10 1.37
N ALA A 15 -10.26 3.32 0.60
CA ALA A 15 -10.01 3.17 -0.85
C ALA A 15 -10.10 4.50 -1.58
N ASN A 16 -11.06 5.34 -1.22
CA ASN A 16 -11.19 6.69 -1.80
C ASN A 16 -10.02 7.58 -1.43
N MET A 17 -9.52 7.51 -0.21
CA MET A 17 -8.34 8.27 0.22
C MET A 17 -7.10 7.81 -0.54
N LEU A 18 -6.93 6.50 -0.72
CA LEU A 18 -5.84 5.95 -1.54
C LEU A 18 -5.87 6.56 -2.94
N ASN A 19 -7.04 6.55 -3.58
CA ASN A 19 -7.17 7.03 -4.96
C ASN A 19 -7.11 8.55 -5.08
N SER A 20 -7.75 9.30 -4.20
CA SER A 20 -7.76 10.77 -4.28
C SER A 20 -6.37 11.36 -4.05
N SER A 21 -5.60 10.77 -3.13
CA SER A 21 -4.21 11.17 -2.90
C SER A 21 -3.33 10.83 -4.11
N TYR A 22 -3.51 9.64 -4.68
CA TYR A 22 -2.80 9.22 -5.88
C TYR A 22 -3.11 10.13 -7.07
N ARG A 23 -4.40 10.39 -7.31
CA ARG A 23 -4.83 11.27 -8.42
C ARG A 23 -4.25 12.68 -8.31
N ARG A 24 -4.25 13.24 -7.10
CA ARG A 24 -3.72 14.59 -6.86
C ARG A 24 -2.23 14.66 -7.23
N LEU A 25 -1.47 13.64 -6.92
CA LEU A 25 -0.01 13.62 -7.11
C LEU A 25 0.38 13.16 -8.50
N LEU A 26 -0.29 12.14 -9.04
CA LEU A 26 0.09 11.49 -10.29
C LEU A 26 -0.77 11.90 -11.50
N GLY A 27 -1.89 12.59 -11.28
CA GLY A 27 -2.78 13.07 -12.35
C GLY A 27 -3.65 12.01 -12.99
N LYS A 28 -3.76 10.83 -12.40
CA LYS A 28 -4.60 9.73 -12.90
C LYS A 28 -5.13 8.88 -11.75
N ASP A 29 -6.18 8.12 -12.02
CA ASP A 29 -6.73 7.17 -11.05
C ASP A 29 -5.87 5.92 -10.93
N LEU A 30 -5.94 5.26 -9.77
CA LEU A 30 -5.32 3.93 -9.58
C LEU A 30 -5.91 2.91 -10.55
N ILE A 31 -7.22 2.98 -10.77
CA ILE A 31 -7.93 2.18 -11.75
C ILE A 31 -8.90 3.12 -12.48
N ALA A 32 -8.82 3.18 -13.81
CA ALA A 32 -9.68 4.04 -14.61
C ALA A 32 -11.03 3.37 -14.89
N ASP A 33 -12.08 4.21 -15.03
CA ASP A 33 -13.38 3.82 -15.57
C ASP A 33 -14.11 2.70 -14.82
N VAL A 34 -14.04 2.69 -13.49
CA VAL A 34 -14.60 1.62 -12.66
C VAL A 34 -16.00 1.93 -12.12
N GLY A 35 -16.58 3.08 -12.42
CA GLY A 35 -17.91 3.45 -11.95
C GLY A 35 -17.90 4.22 -10.62
N ASN A 36 -18.81 3.89 -9.69
CA ASN A 36 -18.94 4.61 -8.43
C ASN A 36 -17.88 4.20 -7.41
N ASN A 37 -17.88 4.85 -6.24
CA ASN A 37 -16.86 4.67 -5.19
C ASN A 37 -16.84 3.24 -4.64
N GLU A 38 -17.99 2.60 -4.48
CA GLU A 38 -18.04 1.23 -3.99
C GLU A 38 -17.50 0.24 -5.03
N GLN A 39 -17.85 0.44 -6.29
CA GLN A 39 -17.30 -0.35 -7.40
C GLN A 39 -15.78 -0.19 -7.48
N PHE A 40 -15.29 1.01 -7.29
CA PHE A 40 -13.84 1.27 -7.24
C PHE A 40 -13.19 0.53 -6.06
N ALA A 41 -13.74 0.63 -4.87
CA ALA A 41 -13.19 -0.01 -3.67
C ALA A 41 -13.13 -1.53 -3.83
N ARG A 42 -14.17 -2.12 -4.41
CA ARG A 42 -14.22 -3.55 -4.74
C ARG A 42 -13.15 -3.93 -5.78
N ALA A 43 -13.07 -3.17 -6.87
CA ALA A 43 -12.10 -3.41 -7.93
C ALA A 43 -10.65 -3.30 -7.40
N LEU A 44 -10.39 -2.34 -6.51
CA LEU A 44 -9.07 -2.17 -5.91
C LEU A 44 -8.68 -3.37 -5.05
N PHE A 45 -9.63 -3.86 -4.23
CA PHE A 45 -9.35 -5.02 -3.38
C PHE A 45 -9.03 -6.27 -4.20
N HIS A 46 -9.66 -6.44 -5.37
CA HIS A 46 -9.46 -7.60 -6.26
C HIS A 46 -8.51 -7.33 -7.42
N ALA A 47 -7.83 -6.17 -7.45
CA ALA A 47 -6.94 -5.83 -8.55
C ALA A 47 -5.77 -6.80 -8.68
N PRO A 48 -5.26 -7.02 -9.92
CA PRO A 48 -4.12 -7.92 -10.14
C PRO A 48 -2.78 -7.36 -9.70
N PHE A 49 -2.72 -6.10 -9.32
CA PHE A 49 -1.52 -5.48 -8.75
C PHE A 49 -1.66 -5.34 -7.23
N ALA A 50 -0.54 -5.21 -6.54
CA ALA A 50 -0.52 -5.09 -5.08
C ALA A 50 -0.69 -3.63 -4.65
N VAL A 51 -1.51 -3.41 -3.61
CA VAL A 51 -1.65 -2.11 -2.93
C VAL A 51 -1.56 -2.35 -1.44
N VAL A 52 -0.71 -1.57 -0.77
CA VAL A 52 -0.59 -1.57 0.69
C VAL A 52 -0.55 -0.14 1.20
N SER A 53 -0.93 0.06 2.45
CA SER A 53 -0.74 1.34 3.13
C SER A 53 -0.40 1.13 4.59
N HIS A 54 0.21 2.15 5.20
CA HIS A 54 0.47 2.17 6.64
C HIS A 54 0.02 3.49 7.25
N ASN A 55 -0.13 3.48 8.57
CA ASN A 55 -0.59 4.64 9.33
C ASN A 55 0.55 5.61 9.69
N THR A 56 0.24 6.57 10.57
CA THR A 56 1.13 7.65 11.00
C THR A 56 1.81 7.38 12.34
N ALA A 57 1.75 6.16 12.88
CA ALA A 57 2.42 5.82 14.13
C ALA A 57 3.93 6.10 14.02
N ALA A 58 4.60 6.32 15.15
CA ALA A 58 6.05 6.53 15.19
C ALA A 58 6.80 5.38 14.51
N GLU A 59 6.34 4.14 14.75
CA GLU A 59 6.69 2.98 13.94
C GLU A 59 5.44 2.61 13.11
N PRO A 60 5.38 3.01 11.82
CA PRO A 60 4.17 2.81 11.03
C PRO A 60 3.72 1.37 10.96
N ILE A 61 2.42 1.16 11.11
CA ILE A 61 1.79 -0.16 11.06
C ILE A 61 0.92 -0.22 9.82
N PHE A 62 0.97 -1.34 9.10
CA PHE A 62 0.09 -1.53 7.95
C PHE A 62 -1.38 -1.43 8.38
N ASN A 63 -2.18 -0.77 7.55
CA ASN A 63 -3.62 -0.61 7.79
C ASN A 63 -4.49 -1.00 6.60
N TYR A 64 -3.89 -1.37 5.48
CA TYR A 64 -4.62 -1.87 4.31
C TYR A 64 -3.68 -2.70 3.43
N ALA A 65 -4.23 -3.76 2.88
CA ALA A 65 -3.64 -4.52 1.77
C ALA A 65 -4.78 -5.05 0.91
N ASN A 66 -4.63 -4.99 -0.41
CA ASN A 66 -5.58 -5.70 -1.26
C ASN A 66 -5.23 -7.20 -1.30
N LEU A 67 -6.09 -7.98 -1.94
CA LEU A 67 -5.95 -9.45 -1.93
C LEU A 67 -4.64 -9.91 -2.56
N THR A 68 -4.22 -9.28 -3.66
CA THR A 68 -2.93 -9.57 -4.30
C THR A 68 -1.76 -9.37 -3.33
N ALA A 69 -1.77 -8.27 -2.58
CA ALA A 69 -0.73 -8.00 -1.59
C ALA A 69 -0.73 -9.02 -0.45
N LEU A 70 -1.91 -9.36 0.09
CA LEU A 70 -2.01 -10.37 1.15
C LEU A 70 -1.42 -11.72 0.71
N ARG A 71 -1.71 -12.13 -0.51
CA ARG A 71 -1.16 -13.38 -1.08
C ARG A 71 0.36 -13.30 -1.24
N LEU A 72 0.86 -12.19 -1.73
CA LEU A 72 2.30 -11.99 -1.95
C LEU A 72 3.08 -12.02 -0.64
N PHE A 73 2.57 -11.34 0.41
CA PHE A 73 3.19 -11.34 1.73
C PHE A 73 2.89 -12.59 2.55
N ALA A 74 2.02 -13.47 2.05
CA ALA A 74 1.63 -14.72 2.71
C ALA A 74 1.04 -14.49 4.11
N MET A 75 0.19 -13.49 4.24
CA MET A 75 -0.48 -13.13 5.49
C MET A 75 -1.98 -13.02 5.28
N ASP A 76 -2.76 -13.30 6.34
CA ASP A 76 -4.15 -12.90 6.34
C ASP A 76 -4.26 -11.41 6.73
N TRP A 77 -5.47 -10.85 6.59
CA TRP A 77 -5.73 -9.46 6.89
C TRP A 77 -5.40 -9.09 8.34
N ASP A 78 -5.85 -9.89 9.30
CA ASP A 78 -5.67 -9.58 10.72
C ASP A 78 -4.19 -9.58 11.12
N GLU A 79 -3.39 -10.46 10.56
CA GLU A 79 -1.94 -10.46 10.75
C GLU A 79 -1.30 -9.22 10.13
N PHE A 80 -1.70 -8.88 8.91
CA PHE A 80 -1.08 -7.80 8.15
C PHE A 80 -1.31 -6.43 8.82
N ILE A 81 -2.52 -6.14 9.25
CA ILE A 81 -2.86 -4.84 9.83
C ILE A 81 -2.33 -4.63 11.26
N GLN A 82 -1.62 -5.57 11.80
CA GLN A 82 -0.92 -5.46 13.07
C GLN A 82 0.60 -5.43 12.91
N LEU A 83 1.08 -5.59 11.68
CA LEU A 83 2.51 -5.67 11.40
C LEU A 83 3.12 -4.28 11.24
N PRO A 84 4.16 -3.93 12.03
CA PRO A 84 4.97 -2.77 11.72
C PRO A 84 5.56 -2.91 10.31
N SER A 85 5.36 -1.90 9.48
CA SER A 85 5.72 -1.99 8.05
C SER A 85 7.22 -2.23 7.82
N LYS A 86 8.07 -1.79 8.75
CA LYS A 86 9.51 -2.05 8.68
C LYS A 86 9.85 -3.54 8.68
N LEU A 87 9.01 -4.38 9.29
CA LEU A 87 9.25 -5.83 9.36
C LEU A 87 8.95 -6.55 8.04
N SER A 88 8.39 -5.86 7.05
CA SER A 88 8.27 -6.38 5.68
C SER A 88 9.59 -6.30 4.91
N ALA A 89 10.60 -5.64 5.47
CA ALA A 89 11.96 -5.60 4.92
C ALA A 89 12.92 -6.28 5.91
N GLU A 90 13.93 -6.97 5.38
CA GLU A 90 14.98 -7.55 6.20
C GLU A 90 15.80 -6.43 6.89
N PRO A 91 16.45 -6.69 8.04
CA PRO A 91 17.23 -5.66 8.73
C PRO A 91 18.26 -4.94 7.85
N VAL A 92 18.91 -5.63 6.94
CA VAL A 92 19.89 -5.06 6.00
C VAL A 92 19.25 -4.04 5.06
N ASN A 93 17.94 -4.14 4.79
CA ASN A 93 17.20 -3.27 3.87
C ASN A 93 16.39 -2.19 4.59
N GLN A 94 16.32 -2.19 5.92
CA GLN A 94 15.47 -1.26 6.68
C GLN A 94 15.95 0.18 6.60
N ALA A 95 17.26 0.41 6.57
CA ALA A 95 17.83 1.77 6.46
C ALA A 95 17.47 2.41 5.11
N GLU A 96 17.54 1.65 4.03
CA GLU A 96 17.15 2.10 2.69
C GLU A 96 15.66 2.42 2.63
N ARG A 97 14.82 1.54 3.18
CA ARG A 97 13.38 1.75 3.29
C ARG A 97 13.07 3.02 4.07
N GLN A 98 13.75 3.27 5.17
CA GLN A 98 13.56 4.45 6.02
C GLN A 98 13.87 5.73 5.24
N ARG A 99 14.96 5.75 4.49
CA ARG A 99 15.31 6.91 3.63
C ARG A 99 14.26 7.15 2.55
N LEU A 100 13.76 6.08 1.92
CA LEU A 100 12.68 6.17 0.94
C LEU A 100 11.45 6.85 1.54
N LEU A 101 10.99 6.37 2.68
CA LEU A 101 9.78 6.89 3.32
C LEU A 101 9.95 8.36 3.75
N ALA A 102 11.14 8.74 4.21
CA ALA A 102 11.45 10.13 4.55
C ALA A 102 11.41 11.02 3.31
N GLU A 103 11.93 10.54 2.18
CA GLU A 103 11.91 11.26 0.91
C GLU A 103 10.48 11.45 0.41
N VAL A 104 9.65 10.41 0.48
CA VAL A 104 8.24 10.49 0.11
C VAL A 104 7.50 11.48 1.01
N THR A 105 7.76 11.45 2.32
CA THR A 105 7.17 12.41 3.25
C THR A 105 7.48 13.85 2.85
N ALA A 106 8.71 14.12 2.41
CA ALA A 106 9.15 15.47 2.02
C ALA A 106 8.62 15.89 0.64
N LYS A 107 8.55 14.97 -0.33
CA LYS A 107 8.25 15.28 -1.74
C LYS A 107 6.82 14.94 -2.17
N GLY A 108 6.11 14.13 -1.41
CA GLY A 108 4.74 13.68 -1.71
C GLY A 108 4.66 12.30 -2.33
N TYR A 109 5.53 11.96 -3.27
CA TYR A 109 5.56 10.64 -3.88
C TYR A 109 6.89 10.37 -4.58
N ILE A 110 7.14 9.09 -4.87
CA ILE A 110 8.16 8.68 -5.84
C ILE A 110 7.56 7.61 -6.76
N ASN A 111 8.06 7.51 -7.97
CA ASN A 111 7.73 6.43 -8.91
C ASN A 111 9.00 5.64 -9.26
N ASN A 112 8.82 4.53 -9.99
CA ASN A 112 9.92 3.66 -10.40
C ASN A 112 10.75 3.15 -9.22
N TYR A 113 10.13 3.02 -8.05
CA TYR A 113 10.82 2.51 -6.87
C TYR A 113 11.04 1.00 -7.01
N GLN A 114 12.21 0.56 -6.58
CA GLN A 114 12.60 -0.84 -6.54
C GLN A 114 13.16 -1.17 -5.16
N GLY A 115 12.73 -2.28 -4.59
CA GLY A 115 13.18 -2.65 -3.26
C GLY A 115 12.86 -4.09 -2.91
N VAL A 116 13.64 -4.65 -1.99
CA VAL A 116 13.46 -6.03 -1.52
C VAL A 116 12.51 -6.05 -0.33
N ARG A 117 11.59 -6.99 -0.34
CA ARG A 117 10.68 -7.27 0.77
C ARG A 117 10.72 -8.75 1.11
N ILE A 118 10.18 -9.11 2.27
CA ILE A 118 10.14 -10.49 2.74
C ILE A 118 8.72 -10.84 3.19
N ALA A 119 8.22 -11.98 2.73
CA ALA A 119 6.94 -12.53 3.14
C ALA A 119 7.07 -13.25 4.49
N LYS A 120 5.93 -13.53 5.13
CA LYS A 120 5.88 -14.29 6.39
C LYS A 120 6.57 -15.65 6.28
N THR A 121 6.51 -16.29 5.12
CA THR A 121 7.15 -17.58 4.84
C THR A 121 8.67 -17.51 4.76
N GLY A 122 9.25 -16.30 4.75
CA GLY A 122 10.66 -16.09 4.50
C GLY A 122 10.99 -15.88 3.02
N GLN A 123 10.04 -16.02 2.12
CA GLN A 123 10.25 -15.79 0.69
C GLN A 123 10.57 -14.31 0.44
N ARG A 124 11.75 -14.06 -0.10
CA ARG A 124 12.17 -12.72 -0.50
C ARG A 124 11.69 -12.41 -1.90
N PHE A 125 11.34 -11.17 -2.16
CA PHE A 125 10.97 -10.73 -3.50
C PHE A 125 11.39 -9.28 -3.72
N LEU A 126 11.77 -8.99 -4.96
CA LEU A 126 12.13 -7.66 -5.41
C LEU A 126 10.91 -7.02 -6.06
N ILE A 127 10.41 -5.93 -5.50
CA ILE A 127 9.35 -5.15 -6.13
C ILE A 127 9.98 -4.17 -7.12
N LYS A 128 9.33 -3.99 -8.28
CA LYS A 128 9.82 -3.16 -9.39
C LYS A 128 8.77 -2.17 -9.82
N ASN A 129 9.23 -1.01 -10.27
CA ASN A 129 8.36 0.04 -10.82
C ASN A 129 7.22 0.42 -9.88
N ALA A 130 7.48 0.41 -8.58
CA ALA A 130 6.48 0.77 -7.59
C ALA A 130 6.29 2.28 -7.51
N VAL A 131 5.06 2.68 -7.20
CA VAL A 131 4.74 4.06 -6.81
C VAL A 131 4.49 4.07 -5.32
N VAL A 132 5.13 4.99 -4.61
CA VAL A 132 4.92 5.23 -3.18
C VAL A 132 4.44 6.66 -3.01
N TRP A 133 3.35 6.88 -2.27
CA TRP A 133 2.79 8.23 -2.14
C TRP A 133 2.20 8.48 -0.75
N ASN A 134 2.14 9.76 -0.39
CA ASN A 134 1.51 10.19 0.86
C ASN A 134 -0.01 10.14 0.74
N LEU A 135 -0.65 9.71 1.81
CA LEU A 135 -2.10 9.77 1.96
C LEU A 135 -2.48 11.02 2.71
N VAL A 136 -3.35 11.83 2.12
CA VAL A 136 -3.81 13.09 2.68
C VAL A 136 -5.31 13.19 2.50
N ASP A 137 -6.01 13.58 3.55
CA ASP A 137 -7.43 13.90 3.53
C ASP A 137 -7.68 15.28 4.16
N ASP A 138 -8.94 15.61 4.44
CA ASP A 138 -9.30 16.89 5.03
C ASP A 138 -8.68 17.13 6.42
N ALA A 139 -8.36 16.05 7.13
CA ALA A 139 -7.67 16.11 8.43
C ALA A 139 -6.15 16.21 8.32
N GLY A 140 -5.59 16.12 7.11
CA GLY A 140 -4.15 16.19 6.85
C GLY A 140 -3.52 14.86 6.50
N TYR A 141 -2.24 14.70 6.84
CA TYR A 141 -1.44 13.52 6.52
C TYR A 141 -1.95 12.29 7.29
N GLN A 142 -2.22 11.20 6.58
CA GLN A 142 -2.80 9.97 7.14
C GLN A 142 -1.92 8.74 6.97
N GLY A 143 -0.75 8.86 6.36
CA GLY A 143 0.17 7.77 6.16
C GLY A 143 0.71 7.72 4.75
N GLN A 144 1.19 6.55 4.35
CA GLN A 144 1.75 6.33 3.02
C GLN A 144 1.23 5.04 2.43
N ALA A 145 1.21 4.98 1.10
CA ALA A 145 0.78 3.81 0.36
C ALA A 145 1.80 3.45 -0.71
N ALA A 146 1.74 2.21 -1.18
CA ALA A 146 2.54 1.75 -2.30
C ALA A 146 1.68 0.87 -3.21
N CYS A 147 1.89 0.97 -4.51
CA CYS A 147 1.31 0.04 -5.47
C CYS A 147 2.38 -0.45 -6.46
N PHE A 148 2.28 -1.71 -6.82
CA PHE A 148 3.21 -2.30 -7.78
C PHE A 148 2.58 -3.52 -8.45
N ALA A 149 2.86 -3.68 -9.75
CA ALA A 149 2.36 -4.80 -10.57
C ALA A 149 3.46 -5.80 -10.92
N GLU A 150 4.72 -5.47 -10.63
CA GLU A 150 5.87 -6.27 -11.02
C GLU A 150 6.70 -6.63 -9.80
N TRP A 151 7.02 -7.91 -9.67
CA TRP A 151 7.93 -8.41 -8.64
C TRP A 151 8.65 -9.65 -9.13
N GLU A 152 9.76 -9.95 -8.49
CA GLU A 152 10.59 -11.10 -8.82
C GLU A 152 10.97 -11.82 -7.54
N PHE A 153 10.67 -13.10 -7.44
CA PHE A 153 11.08 -13.91 -6.29
C PHE A 153 12.59 -14.15 -6.32
N LEU A 154 13.20 -14.01 -5.15
CA LEU A 154 14.64 -14.16 -5.00
C LEU A 154 15.04 -15.46 -4.34
#